data_bc9df1820518e01b9f3f1dade2303513
#
_entry.id   bc9df1820518e01b9f3f1dade2303513
#
_cell.length_a   1.000
_cell.length_b   1.000
_cell.length_c   1.000
_cell.angle_alpha   90.00
_cell.angle_beta   90.00
_cell.angle_gamma   90.00
#
_symmetry.space_group_name_H-M   'P 1'
#
loop_
_entity.id
_entity.type
_entity.pdbx_description
1 polymer ?
#
loop_
_entity_poly.entity_id
_entity_poly.type
_entity_poly.pdbx_seq_one_letter_code
_entity_poly.pdbx_strand_id
1 'polypeptide(L)'
;MNTKTTIIGIVLPIAIWALSFLVIVGILALPSSIENSEDESKLDPLVPVQLATKFESTMTVQADGVVVPFREIQLAAQVAGRIDYKSDNCRAGRQVKQGDELFRIDQRDYLLAQKQLTSQQQQAEIDLEQVTLDIIKAGDLLKLANDDLNLQIKEYERLKSLRARNAITDADVERGQRGVIAAQNVIVRNGADLDTARKREYRLKSNKELLNTQMEKANLDLERTIVKSPVDGVIVQELVETDSFAQRGTTLVVIEDTQRAEIRANLRMDDLMWVLDGQSESAIGTQHY
;
A
#
# COMPACT_ATOMS: atom_id res chain seq x y z
N MET A 1 -78.06 -60.13 85.75
CA MET A 1 -78.32 -58.70 85.74
C MET A 1 -77.65 -58.10 84.53
N ASN A 2 -78.45 -57.58 83.67
CA ASN A 2 -78.27 -56.77 82.45
C ASN A 2 -77.50 -57.37 81.25
N THR A 3 -78.15 -58.23 80.52
CA THR A 3 -77.80 -58.71 79.17
C THR A 3 -78.18 -57.73 78.01
N LYS A 4 -78.63 -56.49 78.32
CA LYS A 4 -79.06 -55.50 77.33
C LYS A 4 -77.99 -54.53 76.82
N THR A 5 -76.90 -54.32 77.56
CA THR A 5 -75.83 -53.37 77.24
C THR A 5 -74.73 -53.96 76.28
N THR A 6 -74.60 -55.28 76.28
CA THR A 6 -73.56 -55.94 75.43
C THR A 6 -73.95 -56.09 74.00
N ILE A 7 -75.30 -56.16 73.68
CA ILE A 7 -75.80 -56.34 72.34
C ILE A 7 -75.72 -55.05 71.49
N ILE A 8 -75.90 -53.90 72.16
CA ILE A 8 -75.82 -52.58 71.45
C ILE A 8 -74.39 -52.20 71.05
N GLY A 9 -73.39 -52.63 71.90
CA GLY A 9 -71.98 -52.33 71.62
C GLY A 9 -71.38 -53.09 70.42
N ILE A 10 -71.94 -54.22 69.99
CA ILE A 10 -71.45 -55.05 68.96
C ILE A 10 -72.26 -54.85 67.68
N VAL A 11 -73.57 -54.62 67.78
CA VAL A 11 -74.46 -54.51 66.60
C VAL A 11 -74.31 -53.14 65.89
N LEU A 12 -74.08 -52.08 66.71
CA LEU A 12 -73.95 -50.75 66.12
C LEU A 12 -72.75 -50.55 65.15
N PRO A 13 -71.50 -50.98 65.46
CA PRO A 13 -70.41 -50.88 64.59
C PRO A 13 -70.59 -51.75 63.30
N ILE A 14 -71.19 -52.94 63.43
CA ILE A 14 -71.42 -53.83 62.33
C ILE A 14 -72.49 -53.23 61.36
N ALA A 15 -73.53 -52.56 61.89
CA ALA A 15 -74.52 -51.88 61.08
C ALA A 15 -73.92 -50.68 60.31
N ILE A 16 -72.98 -49.94 60.96
CA ILE A 16 -72.28 -48.85 60.32
C ILE A 16 -71.38 -49.38 59.21
N TRP A 17 -70.66 -50.47 59.41
CA TRP A 17 -69.85 -51.10 58.40
C TRP A 17 -70.66 -51.67 57.22
N ALA A 18 -71.79 -52.26 57.51
CA ALA A 18 -72.71 -52.80 56.50
C ALA A 18 -73.35 -51.66 55.69
N LEU A 19 -73.68 -50.53 56.34
CA LEU A 19 -74.24 -49.35 55.61
C LEU A 19 -73.17 -48.68 54.80
N SER A 20 -71.93 -48.56 55.24
CA SER A 20 -70.78 -48.05 54.49
C SER A 20 -70.46 -48.92 53.29
N PHE A 21 -70.51 -50.23 53.51
CA PHE A 21 -70.26 -51.17 52.35
C PHE A 21 -71.38 -51.08 51.32
N LEU A 22 -72.61 -50.90 51.70
CA LEU A 22 -73.74 -50.77 50.79
C LEU A 22 -73.71 -49.47 49.99
N VAL A 23 -73.22 -48.40 50.59
CA VAL A 23 -72.98 -47.13 49.90
C VAL A 23 -71.82 -47.23 48.88
N ILE A 24 -70.75 -47.92 49.26
CA ILE A 24 -69.58 -48.17 48.36
C ILE A 24 -70.00 -49.04 47.15
N VAL A 25 -70.75 -50.12 47.46
CA VAL A 25 -71.28 -50.97 46.37
C VAL A 25 -72.28 -50.22 45.50
N GLY A 26 -73.13 -49.35 46.08
CA GLY A 26 -74.02 -48.46 45.31
C GLY A 26 -73.32 -47.49 44.41
N ILE A 27 -72.19 -46.93 44.86
CA ILE A 27 -71.36 -46.01 44.06
C ILE A 27 -70.60 -46.82 42.95
N LEU A 28 -70.18 -48.03 43.21
CA LEU A 28 -69.54 -48.90 42.20
C LEU A 28 -70.51 -49.49 41.18
N ALA A 29 -71.81 -49.54 41.50
CA ALA A 29 -72.83 -50.06 40.64
C ALA A 29 -73.49 -49.04 39.75
N LEU A 30 -73.11 -47.77 39.81
CA LEU A 30 -73.53 -46.79 38.89
C LEU A 30 -72.91 -47.08 37.49
N PRO A 31 -73.64 -47.40 36.49
CA PRO A 31 -73.08 -47.53 35.14
C PRO A 31 -72.49 -46.17 34.74
N SER A 32 -71.15 -46.11 34.55
CA SER A 32 -70.54 -45.03 33.84
C SER A 32 -70.99 -45.17 32.38
N SER A 33 -72.10 -44.55 32.02
CA SER A 33 -72.40 -44.28 30.66
C SER A 33 -71.36 -43.25 30.18
N ILE A 34 -70.25 -43.79 29.67
CA ILE A 34 -69.44 -43.01 28.74
C ILE A 34 -70.29 -42.98 27.50
N GLU A 35 -71.10 -41.92 27.37
CA GLU A 35 -71.68 -41.53 26.16
C GLU A 35 -70.59 -41.22 25.18
N ASN A 36 -70.19 -42.21 24.37
CA ASN A 36 -69.45 -41.99 23.17
C ASN A 36 -70.26 -40.98 22.37
N SER A 37 -69.96 -39.75 22.50
CA SER A 37 -70.29 -38.75 21.50
C SER A 37 -69.58 -39.16 20.24
N GLU A 38 -70.20 -40.04 19.48
CA GLU A 38 -69.83 -40.20 18.08
C GLU A 38 -69.82 -38.80 17.48
N ASP A 39 -68.65 -38.36 17.12
CA ASP A 39 -68.32 -37.64 15.88
C ASP A 39 -69.38 -36.64 15.43
N GLU A 40 -69.66 -35.62 16.26
CA GLU A 40 -69.99 -34.35 15.68
C GLU A 40 -68.70 -33.92 14.98
N SER A 41 -68.60 -34.24 13.68
CA SER A 41 -67.70 -33.57 12.79
C SER A 41 -67.74 -32.07 13.15
N LYS A 42 -66.85 -31.65 13.97
CA LYS A 42 -66.52 -30.22 14.06
C LYS A 42 -66.21 -29.83 12.65
N LEU A 43 -67.23 -29.36 11.95
CA LEU A 43 -67.03 -28.53 10.80
C LEU A 43 -66.07 -27.45 11.26
N ASP A 44 -64.80 -27.61 10.88
CA ASP A 44 -63.79 -26.58 11.08
C ASP A 44 -64.46 -25.27 10.66
N PRO A 45 -64.40 -24.26 11.51
CA PRO A 45 -65.02 -22.99 11.16
C PRO A 45 -64.45 -22.59 9.80
N LEU A 46 -65.32 -22.46 8.80
CA LEU A 46 -64.95 -21.96 7.47
C LEU A 46 -64.37 -20.58 7.69
N VAL A 47 -63.03 -20.55 7.84
CA VAL A 47 -62.29 -19.29 7.87
C VAL A 47 -62.25 -18.82 6.42
N PRO A 48 -62.83 -17.67 6.11
CA PRO A 48 -62.71 -17.11 4.79
C PRO A 48 -61.24 -16.88 4.48
N VAL A 49 -60.64 -17.73 3.66
CA VAL A 49 -59.30 -17.55 3.15
C VAL A 49 -59.37 -16.73 1.87
N GLN A 50 -58.72 -15.63 1.86
CA GLN A 50 -58.49 -14.85 0.66
C GLN A 50 -57.14 -15.23 0.09
N LEU A 51 -57.09 -15.58 -1.18
CA LEU A 51 -55.81 -15.82 -1.85
C LEU A 51 -54.96 -14.57 -1.71
N ALA A 52 -53.82 -14.70 -1.04
CA ALA A 52 -52.80 -13.65 -1.00
C ALA A 52 -52.23 -13.52 -2.40
N THR A 53 -52.58 -12.48 -3.09
CA THR A 53 -51.90 -12.11 -4.33
C THR A 53 -50.55 -11.53 -3.98
N LYS A 54 -49.48 -12.05 -4.60
CA LYS A 54 -48.14 -11.48 -4.46
C LYS A 54 -48.20 -10.00 -4.88
N PHE A 55 -47.89 -9.13 -3.95
CA PHE A 55 -47.89 -7.70 -4.22
C PHE A 55 -46.61 -7.41 -5.02
N GLU A 56 -46.75 -7.19 -6.32
CA GLU A 56 -45.64 -6.94 -7.23
C GLU A 56 -45.31 -5.45 -7.39
N SER A 57 -45.79 -4.58 -6.54
CA SER A 57 -45.40 -3.19 -6.61
C SER A 57 -44.10 -2.95 -5.80
N THR A 58 -43.18 -2.23 -6.41
CA THR A 58 -42.00 -1.72 -5.74
C THR A 58 -42.38 -0.82 -4.58
N MET A 59 -41.91 -1.15 -3.39
CA MET A 59 -42.09 -0.29 -2.23
C MET A 59 -41.11 0.88 -2.35
N THR A 60 -41.61 2.09 -2.35
CA THR A 60 -40.79 3.30 -2.42
C THR A 60 -40.60 3.84 -1.01
N VAL A 61 -39.35 3.86 -0.55
CA VAL A 61 -38.99 4.48 0.71
C VAL A 61 -38.47 5.89 0.41
N GLN A 62 -39.09 6.89 1.01
CA GLN A 62 -38.62 8.27 0.94
C GLN A 62 -37.59 8.49 2.04
N ALA A 63 -36.41 8.94 1.65
CA ALA A 63 -35.34 9.31 2.56
C ALA A 63 -34.81 10.70 2.23
N ASP A 64 -34.63 11.50 3.26
CA ASP A 64 -33.93 12.78 3.13
C ASP A 64 -32.45 12.52 3.11
N GLY A 65 -31.76 13.05 2.11
CA GLY A 65 -30.30 12.88 1.96
C GLY A 65 -29.62 14.20 1.63
N VAL A 66 -28.36 14.29 2.06
CA VAL A 66 -27.47 15.39 1.71
C VAL A 66 -26.46 14.87 0.70
N VAL A 67 -26.31 15.61 -0.40
CA VAL A 67 -25.25 15.35 -1.37
C VAL A 67 -23.96 15.92 -0.82
N VAL A 68 -22.94 15.08 -0.67
CA VAL A 68 -21.60 15.47 -0.23
C VAL A 68 -20.58 15.08 -1.31
N PRO A 69 -19.49 15.83 -1.45
CA PRO A 69 -18.44 15.44 -2.38
C PRO A 69 -17.85 14.08 -1.98
N PHE A 70 -17.48 13.29 -2.97
CA PHE A 70 -16.86 11.99 -2.75
C PHE A 70 -15.54 12.11 -1.96
N ARG A 71 -14.77 13.16 -2.27
CA ARG A 71 -13.53 13.46 -1.56
C ARG A 71 -13.22 14.96 -1.59
N GLU A 72 -12.61 15.42 -0.52
CA GLU A 72 -12.02 16.71 -0.36
C GLU A 72 -10.50 16.57 -0.37
N ILE A 73 -9.80 17.35 -1.18
CA ILE A 73 -8.36 17.30 -1.35
C ILE A 73 -7.75 18.60 -0.83
N GLN A 74 -6.93 18.48 0.21
CA GLN A 74 -6.13 19.60 0.71
C GLN A 74 -4.80 19.62 -0.03
N LEU A 75 -4.65 20.56 -0.96
CA LEU A 75 -3.45 20.71 -1.75
C LEU A 75 -2.44 21.57 -0.99
N ALA A 76 -1.30 20.96 -0.65
CA ALA A 76 -0.25 21.61 0.13
C ALA A 76 1.03 21.83 -0.70
N ALA A 77 1.78 22.88 -0.35
CA ALA A 77 3.09 23.15 -0.91
C ALA A 77 4.07 21.99 -0.63
N GLN A 78 4.69 21.47 -1.66
CA GLN A 78 5.69 20.39 -1.54
C GLN A 78 7.11 20.94 -1.34
N VAL A 79 7.32 22.21 -1.69
CA VAL A 79 8.57 22.96 -1.54
C VAL A 79 8.30 24.31 -0.88
N ALA A 80 9.30 24.92 -0.28
CA ALA A 80 9.16 26.19 0.40
C ALA A 80 9.50 27.36 -0.54
N GLY A 81 8.81 28.48 -0.40
CA GLY A 81 9.13 29.69 -1.13
C GLY A 81 8.00 30.69 -1.13
N ARG A 82 8.24 31.85 -1.74
CA ARG A 82 7.22 32.86 -1.93
C ARG A 82 6.30 32.48 -3.09
N ILE A 83 5.01 32.70 -2.97
CA ILE A 83 4.05 32.50 -4.04
C ILE A 83 4.19 33.66 -5.04
N ASP A 84 4.73 33.37 -6.22
CA ASP A 84 4.97 34.35 -7.28
C ASP A 84 3.74 34.54 -8.17
N TYR A 85 2.93 33.48 -8.30
CA TYR A 85 1.73 33.51 -9.13
C TYR A 85 0.61 32.69 -8.47
N LYS A 86 -0.61 33.22 -8.57
CA LYS A 86 -1.87 32.58 -8.20
C LYS A 86 -2.83 32.73 -9.39
N SER A 87 -3.42 31.64 -9.82
CA SER A 87 -4.40 31.65 -10.92
C SER A 87 -5.67 32.38 -10.50
N ASP A 88 -6.27 33.16 -11.41
CA ASP A 88 -7.58 33.79 -11.21
C ASP A 88 -8.71 32.78 -10.98
N ASN A 89 -8.53 31.54 -11.47
CA ASN A 89 -9.44 30.44 -11.20
C ASN A 89 -9.28 29.83 -9.80
N CYS A 90 -8.21 30.19 -9.09
CA CYS A 90 -7.95 29.70 -7.74
C CYS A 90 -8.69 30.55 -6.69
N ARG A 91 -10.03 30.60 -6.80
CA ARG A 91 -10.93 31.29 -5.85
C ARG A 91 -12.08 30.36 -5.46
N ALA A 92 -12.56 30.51 -4.23
CA ALA A 92 -13.70 29.75 -3.73
C ALA A 92 -14.91 29.83 -4.69
N GLY A 93 -15.50 28.67 -4.99
CA GLY A 93 -16.62 28.52 -5.93
C GLY A 93 -16.21 28.42 -7.42
N ARG A 94 -14.94 28.53 -7.78
CA ARG A 94 -14.46 28.37 -9.16
C ARG A 94 -14.15 26.91 -9.48
N GLN A 95 -14.47 26.52 -10.70
CA GLN A 95 -14.14 25.20 -11.24
C GLN A 95 -12.70 25.21 -11.78
N VAL A 96 -12.00 24.10 -11.53
CA VAL A 96 -10.66 23.82 -12.03
C VAL A 96 -10.62 22.42 -12.66
N LYS A 97 -9.74 22.26 -13.64
CA LYS A 97 -9.51 20.96 -14.31
C LYS A 97 -8.21 20.35 -13.82
N GLN A 98 -8.14 19.03 -13.92
CA GLN A 98 -6.92 18.31 -13.66
C GLN A 98 -5.78 18.85 -14.53
N GLY A 99 -4.65 19.18 -13.90
CA GLY A 99 -3.48 19.74 -14.57
C GLY A 99 -3.44 21.26 -14.64
N ASP A 100 -4.54 21.97 -14.32
CA ASP A 100 -4.53 23.43 -14.26
C ASP A 100 -3.52 23.92 -13.22
N GLU A 101 -2.71 24.92 -13.59
CA GLU A 101 -1.77 25.57 -12.70
C GLU A 101 -2.54 26.51 -11.77
N LEU A 102 -2.46 26.23 -10.46
CA LEU A 102 -3.14 27.01 -9.43
C LEU A 102 -2.22 28.02 -8.77
N PHE A 103 -1.01 27.59 -8.44
CA PHE A 103 0.01 28.43 -7.82
C PHE A 103 1.37 28.16 -8.44
N ARG A 104 2.23 29.17 -8.43
CA ARG A 104 3.65 29.05 -8.71
C ARG A 104 4.46 29.65 -7.57
N ILE A 105 5.34 28.82 -7.02
CA ILE A 105 6.32 29.22 -6.02
C ILE A 105 7.53 29.77 -6.78
N ASP A 106 8.19 30.80 -6.25
CA ASP A 106 9.37 31.44 -6.84
C ASP A 106 10.43 30.38 -7.19
N GLN A 107 10.75 30.28 -8.47
CA GLN A 107 11.61 29.24 -9.03
C GLN A 107 13.10 29.59 -9.04
N ARG A 108 13.45 30.85 -8.75
CA ARG A 108 14.81 31.36 -8.97
C ARG A 108 15.86 30.58 -8.20
N ASP A 109 15.61 30.26 -6.94
CA ASP A 109 16.56 29.50 -6.12
C ASP A 109 16.70 28.05 -6.61
N TYR A 110 15.61 27.44 -7.05
CA TYR A 110 15.60 26.09 -7.60
C TYR A 110 16.31 26.01 -8.95
N LEU A 111 16.13 27.01 -9.82
CA LEU A 111 16.86 27.12 -11.10
C LEU A 111 18.36 27.34 -10.87
N LEU A 112 18.74 28.14 -9.89
CA LEU A 112 20.15 28.33 -9.53
C LEU A 112 20.77 27.04 -8.99
N ALA A 113 20.06 26.29 -8.15
CA ALA A 113 20.52 25.00 -7.63
C ALA A 113 20.70 23.99 -8.78
N GLN A 114 19.76 23.90 -9.72
CA GLN A 114 19.86 23.07 -10.92
C GLN A 114 21.09 23.45 -11.77
N LYS A 115 21.29 24.75 -12.04
CA LYS A 115 22.43 25.25 -12.81
C LYS A 115 23.76 24.94 -12.13
N GLN A 116 23.84 25.05 -10.81
CA GLN A 116 25.03 24.69 -10.04
C GLN A 116 25.37 23.20 -10.22
N LEU A 117 24.37 22.33 -10.11
CA LEU A 117 24.57 20.88 -10.31
C LEU A 117 24.95 20.54 -11.75
N THR A 118 24.39 21.24 -12.72
CA THR A 118 24.81 21.10 -14.14
C THR A 118 26.29 21.40 -14.31
N SER A 119 26.79 22.48 -13.68
CA SER A 119 28.21 22.82 -13.72
C SER A 119 29.09 21.77 -13.03
N GLN A 120 28.61 21.21 -11.91
CA GLN A 120 29.33 20.13 -11.20
C GLN A 120 29.36 18.83 -12.04
N GLN A 121 28.27 18.51 -12.74
CA GLN A 121 28.25 17.34 -13.65
C GLN A 121 29.23 17.51 -14.81
N GLN A 122 29.30 18.71 -15.42
CA GLN A 122 30.28 19.01 -16.45
C GLN A 122 31.71 18.86 -15.95
N GLN A 123 32.02 19.35 -14.75
CA GLN A 123 33.33 19.17 -14.14
C GLN A 123 33.66 17.69 -13.90
N ALA A 124 32.70 16.90 -13.36
CA ALA A 124 32.91 15.48 -13.14
C ALA A 124 33.11 14.71 -14.45
N GLU A 125 32.53 15.17 -15.55
CA GLU A 125 32.71 14.58 -16.88
C GLU A 125 34.13 14.84 -17.41
N ILE A 126 34.64 16.07 -17.28
CA ILE A 126 36.01 16.43 -17.63
C ILE A 126 37.02 15.61 -16.78
N ASP A 127 36.76 15.46 -15.47
CA ASP A 127 37.62 14.67 -14.59
C ASP A 127 37.65 13.18 -14.98
N LEU A 128 36.50 12.63 -15.46
CA LEU A 128 36.42 11.26 -15.98
C LEU A 128 37.18 11.12 -17.30
N GLU A 129 37.07 12.08 -18.20
CA GLU A 129 37.83 12.08 -19.45
C GLU A 129 39.35 12.09 -19.17
N GLN A 130 39.78 12.96 -18.27
CA GLN A 130 41.17 13.04 -17.86
C GLN A 130 41.69 11.70 -17.30
N VAL A 131 40.98 11.06 -16.37
CA VAL A 131 41.44 9.78 -15.81
C VAL A 131 41.39 8.65 -16.83
N THR A 132 40.49 8.71 -17.80
CA THR A 132 40.47 7.75 -18.91
C THR A 132 41.74 7.85 -19.75
N LEU A 133 42.22 9.06 -20.05
CA LEU A 133 43.49 9.29 -20.72
C LEU A 133 44.65 8.80 -19.86
N ASP A 134 44.61 9.04 -18.55
CA ASP A 134 45.66 8.53 -17.61
C ASP A 134 45.72 6.99 -17.60
N ILE A 135 44.58 6.30 -17.68
CA ILE A 135 44.51 4.83 -17.77
C ILE A 135 45.12 4.34 -19.09
N ILE A 136 44.80 4.96 -20.22
CA ILE A 136 45.36 4.61 -21.53
C ILE A 136 46.85 4.75 -21.47
N LYS A 137 47.37 5.89 -21.00
CA LYS A 137 48.80 6.17 -20.87
C LYS A 137 49.50 5.17 -19.95
N ALA A 138 48.92 4.87 -18.78
CA ALA A 138 49.48 3.88 -17.85
C ALA A 138 49.51 2.46 -18.46
N GLY A 139 48.45 2.12 -19.23
CA GLY A 139 48.38 0.85 -19.97
C GLY A 139 49.49 0.73 -21.04
N ASP A 140 49.72 1.79 -21.80
CA ASP A 140 50.76 1.84 -22.81
C ASP A 140 52.17 1.73 -22.19
N LEU A 141 52.42 2.42 -21.06
CA LEU A 141 53.68 2.30 -20.31
C LEU A 141 53.88 0.89 -19.77
N LEU A 142 52.85 0.25 -19.25
CA LEU A 142 52.91 -1.14 -18.80
C LEU A 142 53.22 -2.10 -19.96
N LYS A 143 52.62 -1.89 -21.12
CA LYS A 143 52.91 -2.67 -22.34
C LYS A 143 54.37 -2.52 -22.75
N LEU A 144 54.87 -1.28 -22.82
CA LEU A 144 56.28 -1.01 -23.14
C LEU A 144 57.24 -1.66 -22.15
N ALA A 145 56.91 -1.63 -20.85
CA ALA A 145 57.73 -2.30 -19.81
C ALA A 145 57.73 -3.82 -19.98
N ASN A 146 56.63 -4.43 -20.41
CA ASN A 146 56.57 -5.87 -20.73
C ASN A 146 57.43 -6.22 -21.95
N ASP A 147 57.44 -5.36 -22.97
CA ASP A 147 58.28 -5.55 -24.14
C ASP A 147 59.78 -5.45 -23.79
N ASP A 148 60.16 -4.48 -22.93
CA ASP A 148 61.55 -4.38 -22.42
C ASP A 148 61.92 -5.61 -21.60
N LEU A 149 61.06 -6.08 -20.68
CA LEU A 149 61.33 -7.32 -19.94
C LEU A 149 61.62 -8.50 -20.88
N ASN A 150 60.81 -8.66 -21.93
CA ASN A 150 61.01 -9.72 -22.92
C ASN A 150 62.35 -9.62 -23.61
N LEU A 151 62.83 -8.40 -23.92
CA LEU A 151 64.16 -8.15 -24.48
C LEU A 151 65.29 -8.51 -23.47
N GLN A 152 65.12 -8.11 -22.19
CA GLN A 152 66.09 -8.40 -21.14
C GLN A 152 66.20 -9.91 -20.87
N ILE A 153 65.08 -10.64 -20.91
CA ILE A 153 65.06 -12.11 -20.77
C ILE A 153 65.84 -12.76 -21.91
N LYS A 154 65.58 -12.37 -23.18
CA LYS A 154 66.29 -12.91 -24.32
C LYS A 154 67.82 -12.62 -24.26
N GLU A 155 68.19 -11.43 -23.79
CA GLU A 155 69.61 -11.09 -23.61
C GLU A 155 70.26 -11.92 -22.51
N TYR A 156 69.56 -12.08 -21.35
CA TYR A 156 70.01 -12.95 -20.27
C TYR A 156 70.19 -14.40 -20.72
N GLU A 157 69.28 -14.96 -21.49
CA GLU A 157 69.40 -16.32 -22.04
C GLU A 157 70.54 -16.43 -23.02
N ARG A 158 70.76 -15.43 -23.86
CA ARG A 158 71.91 -15.35 -24.75
C ARG A 158 73.23 -15.36 -23.93
N LEU A 159 73.35 -14.52 -22.94
CA LEU A 159 74.53 -14.49 -22.05
C LEU A 159 74.77 -15.84 -21.34
N LYS A 160 73.75 -16.48 -20.83
CA LYS A 160 73.80 -17.80 -20.21
C LYS A 160 74.30 -18.87 -21.19
N SER A 161 73.90 -18.83 -22.46
CA SER A 161 74.35 -19.76 -23.51
C SER A 161 75.82 -19.52 -23.88
N LEU A 162 76.29 -18.27 -23.93
CA LEU A 162 77.69 -17.93 -24.17
C LEU A 162 78.60 -18.36 -22.96
N ARG A 163 78.12 -18.25 -21.76
CA ARG A 163 78.84 -18.71 -20.55
C ARG A 163 79.00 -20.25 -20.56
N ALA A 164 77.95 -20.98 -20.98
CA ALA A 164 78.08 -22.44 -21.11
C ALA A 164 79.19 -22.87 -22.11
N ARG A 165 79.53 -21.98 -23.03
CA ARG A 165 80.65 -22.19 -23.99
C ARG A 165 81.94 -21.56 -23.55
N ASN A 166 82.05 -21.09 -22.25
CA ASN A 166 83.20 -20.39 -21.70
C ASN A 166 83.61 -19.10 -22.46
N ALA A 167 82.70 -18.45 -23.16
CA ALA A 167 82.92 -17.25 -23.97
C ALA A 167 82.86 -15.94 -23.19
N ILE A 168 82.26 -15.94 -21.99
CA ILE A 168 82.11 -14.77 -21.11
C ILE A 168 82.27 -15.12 -19.65
N THR A 169 82.30 -14.11 -18.77
CA THR A 169 82.48 -14.26 -17.32
C THR A 169 81.18 -14.48 -16.57
N ASP A 170 81.18 -15.02 -15.34
CA ASP A 170 80.00 -15.11 -14.47
C ASP A 170 79.45 -13.75 -14.13
N ALA A 171 80.31 -12.75 -13.99
CA ALA A 171 79.92 -11.36 -13.75
C ALA A 171 79.00 -10.78 -14.88
N ASP A 172 79.20 -11.24 -16.14
CA ASP A 172 78.41 -10.81 -17.26
C ASP A 172 76.97 -11.40 -17.21
N VAL A 173 76.88 -12.69 -16.81
CA VAL A 173 75.59 -13.36 -16.60
C VAL A 173 74.78 -12.71 -15.45
N GLU A 174 75.49 -12.44 -14.32
CA GLU A 174 74.89 -11.73 -13.20
C GLU A 174 74.41 -10.32 -13.57
N ARG A 175 75.12 -9.62 -14.47
CA ARG A 175 74.73 -8.31 -14.98
C ARG A 175 73.40 -8.42 -15.80
N GLY A 176 73.30 -9.43 -16.66
CA GLY A 176 72.08 -9.74 -17.39
C GLY A 176 70.88 -10.06 -16.46
N GLN A 177 71.15 -10.86 -15.41
CA GLN A 177 70.11 -11.16 -14.40
C GLN A 177 69.62 -9.91 -13.66
N ARG A 178 70.55 -9.01 -13.27
CA ARG A 178 70.14 -7.72 -12.68
C ARG A 178 69.32 -6.88 -13.63
N GLY A 179 69.55 -6.93 -14.96
CA GLY A 179 68.73 -6.29 -15.99
C GLY A 179 67.30 -6.79 -16.00
N VAL A 180 67.12 -8.12 -15.95
CA VAL A 180 65.79 -8.75 -15.86
C VAL A 180 65.02 -8.31 -14.61
N ILE A 181 65.69 -8.33 -13.43
CA ILE A 181 65.08 -7.90 -12.16
C ILE A 181 64.71 -6.42 -12.22
N ALA A 182 65.52 -5.58 -12.80
CA ALA A 182 65.26 -4.14 -12.96
C ALA A 182 64.01 -3.90 -13.87
N ALA A 183 63.91 -4.60 -15.01
CA ALA A 183 62.75 -4.51 -15.89
C ALA A 183 61.47 -5.02 -15.22
N GLN A 184 61.56 -6.08 -14.41
CA GLN A 184 60.43 -6.61 -13.64
C GLN A 184 59.91 -5.60 -12.58
N ASN A 185 60.83 -4.88 -11.92
CA ASN A 185 60.44 -3.81 -10.98
C ASN A 185 59.72 -2.67 -11.68
N VAL A 186 60.03 -2.35 -12.94
CA VAL A 186 59.30 -1.34 -13.72
C VAL A 186 57.86 -1.79 -14.01
N ILE A 187 57.69 -3.07 -14.36
CA ILE A 187 56.35 -3.65 -14.59
C ILE A 187 55.47 -3.55 -13.33
N VAL A 188 56.04 -3.93 -12.18
CA VAL A 188 55.30 -3.83 -10.89
C VAL A 188 54.89 -2.40 -10.61
N ARG A 189 55.76 -1.42 -10.86
CA ARG A 189 55.47 0.00 -10.66
C ARG A 189 54.37 0.47 -11.63
N ASN A 190 54.52 0.23 -12.93
CA ASN A 190 53.55 0.66 -13.93
C ASN A 190 52.20 -0.05 -13.76
N GLY A 191 52.19 -1.32 -13.28
CA GLY A 191 51.00 -2.05 -12.91
C GLY A 191 50.26 -1.38 -11.74
N ALA A 192 51.00 -0.96 -10.70
CA ALA A 192 50.42 -0.25 -9.56
C ALA A 192 49.87 1.13 -9.94
N ASP A 193 50.53 1.83 -10.87
CA ASP A 193 50.03 3.12 -11.42
C ASP A 193 48.74 2.94 -12.21
N LEU A 194 48.63 1.91 -13.05
CA LEU A 194 47.44 1.56 -13.79
C LEU A 194 46.26 1.22 -12.83
N ASP A 195 46.54 0.42 -11.80
CA ASP A 195 45.51 0.05 -10.81
C ASP A 195 45.03 1.28 -10.01
N THR A 196 45.95 2.19 -9.70
CA THR A 196 45.61 3.45 -9.04
C THR A 196 44.75 4.33 -9.91
N ALA A 197 45.05 4.45 -11.20
CA ALA A 197 44.22 5.20 -12.17
C ALA A 197 42.81 4.59 -12.31
N ARG A 198 42.71 3.25 -12.39
CA ARG A 198 41.43 2.53 -12.43
C ARG A 198 40.58 2.75 -11.17
N LYS A 199 41.20 2.70 -9.99
CA LYS A 199 40.51 3.00 -8.72
C LYS A 199 39.98 4.45 -8.67
N ARG A 200 40.78 5.40 -9.23
CA ARG A 200 40.38 6.79 -9.36
C ARG A 200 39.20 6.95 -10.31
N GLU A 201 39.20 6.24 -11.45
CA GLU A 201 38.06 6.23 -12.40
C GLU A 201 36.79 5.71 -11.70
N TYR A 202 36.86 4.59 -10.99
CA TYR A 202 35.73 4.05 -10.25
C TYR A 202 35.14 5.07 -9.27
N ARG A 203 35.99 5.75 -8.51
CA ARG A 203 35.56 6.79 -7.57
C ARG A 203 34.88 7.97 -8.28
N LEU A 204 35.43 8.42 -9.41
CA LEU A 204 34.82 9.50 -10.19
C LEU A 204 33.49 9.10 -10.83
N LYS A 205 33.35 7.85 -11.29
CA LYS A 205 32.06 7.29 -11.75
C LYS A 205 31.02 7.30 -10.63
N SER A 206 31.38 6.90 -9.44
CA SER A 206 30.49 6.94 -8.28
C SER A 206 30.09 8.37 -7.90
N ASN A 207 31.02 9.32 -8.03
CA ASN A 207 30.71 10.74 -7.82
C ASN A 207 29.75 11.30 -8.89
N LYS A 208 29.95 10.94 -10.17
CA LYS A 208 29.04 11.31 -11.25
C LYS A 208 27.62 10.79 -10.99
N GLU A 209 27.49 9.55 -10.50
CA GLU A 209 26.20 8.97 -10.16
C GLU A 209 25.51 9.70 -8.99
N LEU A 210 26.28 10.09 -7.97
CA LEU A 210 25.77 10.92 -6.89
C LEU A 210 25.22 12.27 -7.42
N LEU A 211 25.98 12.93 -8.33
CA LEU A 211 25.55 14.18 -8.94
C LEU A 211 24.30 14.01 -9.80
N ASN A 212 24.15 12.88 -10.52
CA ASN A 212 22.95 12.56 -11.26
C ASN A 212 21.73 12.48 -10.34
N THR A 213 21.84 11.77 -9.23
CA THR A 213 20.77 11.66 -8.22
C THR A 213 20.41 13.03 -7.61
N GLN A 214 21.42 13.87 -7.36
CA GLN A 214 21.19 15.24 -6.87
C GLN A 214 20.49 16.10 -7.91
N MET A 215 20.84 15.98 -9.19
CA MET A 215 20.19 16.67 -10.30
C MET A 215 18.73 16.25 -10.43
N GLU A 216 18.44 14.95 -10.36
CA GLU A 216 17.07 14.43 -10.39
C GLU A 216 16.23 15.01 -9.25
N LYS A 217 16.79 15.08 -8.05
CA LYS A 217 16.14 15.73 -6.90
C LYS A 217 15.88 17.20 -7.16
N ALA A 218 16.86 17.95 -7.71
CA ALA A 218 16.70 19.38 -8.01
C ALA A 218 15.62 19.63 -9.09
N ASN A 219 15.56 18.76 -10.10
CA ASN A 219 14.51 18.79 -11.12
C ASN A 219 13.11 18.54 -10.51
N LEU A 220 13.00 17.56 -9.63
CA LEU A 220 11.75 17.26 -8.93
C LEU A 220 11.32 18.40 -8.01
N ASP A 221 12.27 19.04 -7.30
CA ASP A 221 11.97 20.19 -6.47
C ASP A 221 11.55 21.42 -7.32
N LEU A 222 12.13 21.60 -8.49
CA LEU A 222 11.72 22.63 -9.45
C LEU A 222 10.32 22.34 -10.02
N GLU A 223 10.01 21.08 -10.37
CA GLU A 223 8.67 20.69 -10.82
C GLU A 223 7.61 20.99 -9.75
N ARG A 224 7.91 20.70 -8.48
CA ARG A 224 7.04 20.96 -7.34
C ARG A 224 6.79 22.44 -7.02
N THR A 225 7.53 23.35 -7.65
CA THR A 225 7.24 24.80 -7.54
C THR A 225 5.96 25.17 -8.27
N ILE A 226 5.54 24.38 -9.26
CA ILE A 226 4.29 24.56 -9.98
C ILE A 226 3.23 23.65 -9.37
N VAL A 227 2.30 24.26 -8.64
CA VAL A 227 1.23 23.52 -7.98
C VAL A 227 0.02 23.44 -8.91
N LYS A 228 -0.30 22.21 -9.33
CA LYS A 228 -1.39 21.92 -10.26
C LYS A 228 -2.54 21.20 -9.56
N SER A 229 -3.77 21.36 -10.10
CA SER A 229 -4.91 20.60 -9.62
C SER A 229 -4.74 19.10 -9.95
N PRO A 230 -4.89 18.20 -8.97
CA PRO A 230 -4.80 16.76 -9.20
C PRO A 230 -6.09 16.15 -9.78
N VAL A 231 -7.20 16.89 -9.76
CA VAL A 231 -8.55 16.43 -10.17
C VAL A 231 -9.33 17.54 -10.83
N ASP A 232 -10.40 17.18 -11.53
CA ASP A 232 -11.46 18.11 -11.91
C ASP A 232 -12.33 18.36 -10.69
N GLY A 233 -12.52 19.64 -10.32
CA GLY A 233 -13.23 19.94 -9.09
C GLY A 233 -13.60 21.41 -8.93
N VAL A 234 -14.13 21.73 -7.75
CA VAL A 234 -14.46 23.09 -7.33
C VAL A 234 -13.58 23.47 -6.15
N ILE A 235 -13.04 24.66 -6.18
CA ILE A 235 -12.31 25.24 -5.05
C ILE A 235 -13.28 25.59 -3.94
N VAL A 236 -13.08 24.99 -2.76
CA VAL A 236 -13.87 25.26 -1.57
C VAL A 236 -13.30 26.45 -0.81
N GLN A 237 -11.99 26.41 -0.61
CA GLN A 237 -11.29 27.41 0.19
C GLN A 237 -9.89 27.64 -0.35
N GLU A 238 -9.49 28.89 -0.45
CA GLU A 238 -8.12 29.35 -0.66
C GLU A 238 -7.54 29.83 0.67
N LEU A 239 -6.31 29.43 0.98
CA LEU A 239 -5.67 29.67 2.29
C LEU A 239 -4.44 30.59 2.17
N VAL A 240 -4.01 30.89 0.94
CA VAL A 240 -2.80 31.67 0.68
C VAL A 240 -3.04 32.69 -0.44
N GLU A 241 -2.29 33.79 -0.37
CA GLU A 241 -2.32 34.86 -1.36
C GLU A 241 -0.97 35.00 -2.08
N THR A 242 -0.98 35.67 -3.22
CA THR A 242 0.24 36.10 -3.93
C THR A 242 1.16 36.85 -2.98
N ASP A 243 2.45 36.73 -3.13
CA ASP A 243 3.50 37.31 -2.27
C ASP A 243 3.61 36.71 -0.86
N SER A 244 2.70 35.85 -0.44
CA SER A 244 2.85 35.12 0.83
C SER A 244 3.95 34.07 0.75
N PHE A 245 4.55 33.72 1.88
CA PHE A 245 5.57 32.66 1.96
C PHE A 245 4.92 31.35 2.41
N ALA A 246 5.03 30.32 1.57
CA ALA A 246 4.58 28.96 1.88
C ALA A 246 5.77 28.10 2.35
N GLN A 247 5.61 27.43 3.46
CA GLN A 247 6.54 26.38 3.90
C GLN A 247 6.10 25.04 3.32
N ARG A 248 7.00 24.08 3.29
CA ARG A 248 6.66 22.70 2.92
C ARG A 248 5.57 22.16 3.86
N GLY A 249 4.47 21.67 3.29
CA GLY A 249 3.31 21.18 4.04
C GLY A 249 2.25 22.26 4.33
N THR A 250 2.47 23.53 3.99
CA THR A 250 1.43 24.57 4.09
C THR A 250 0.31 24.26 3.11
N THR A 251 -0.92 24.11 3.61
CA THR A 251 -2.11 23.95 2.75
C THR A 251 -2.36 25.25 2.00
N LEU A 252 -2.46 25.15 0.69
CA LEU A 252 -2.66 26.30 -0.21
C LEU A 252 -4.13 26.49 -0.56
N VAL A 253 -4.79 25.38 -0.87
CA VAL A 253 -6.18 25.36 -1.36
C VAL A 253 -6.83 24.02 -1.01
N VAL A 254 -8.16 24.07 -0.84
CA VAL A 254 -9.01 22.89 -0.65
C VAL A 254 -9.89 22.76 -1.89
N ILE A 255 -9.89 21.57 -2.49
CA ILE A 255 -10.61 21.23 -3.73
C ILE A 255 -11.54 20.05 -3.46
N GLU A 256 -12.82 20.20 -3.84
CA GLU A 256 -13.79 19.10 -3.87
C GLU A 256 -13.83 18.50 -5.27
N ASP A 257 -13.74 17.16 -5.33
CA ASP A 257 -13.85 16.39 -6.56
C ASP A 257 -15.31 16.37 -7.03
N THR A 258 -15.57 16.86 -8.25
CA THR A 258 -16.92 16.93 -8.84
C THR A 258 -17.27 15.74 -9.74
N GLN A 259 -16.32 14.81 -9.97
CA GLN A 259 -16.59 13.65 -10.83
C GLN A 259 -17.52 12.64 -10.16
N ARG A 260 -17.54 12.60 -8.82
CA ARG A 260 -18.37 11.70 -8.03
C ARG A 260 -18.96 12.46 -6.84
N ALA A 261 -20.18 12.11 -6.50
CA ALA A 261 -20.84 12.59 -5.29
C ALA A 261 -21.37 11.39 -4.49
N GLU A 262 -21.39 11.53 -3.19
CA GLU A 262 -22.04 10.60 -2.27
C GLU A 262 -23.34 11.22 -1.80
N ILE A 263 -24.36 10.38 -1.62
CA ILE A 263 -25.62 10.77 -0.98
C ILE A 263 -25.61 10.12 0.39
N ARG A 264 -25.56 10.95 1.43
CA ARG A 264 -25.74 10.50 2.82
C ARG A 264 -27.23 10.65 3.18
N ALA A 265 -27.94 9.55 3.16
CA ALA A 265 -29.34 9.51 3.50
C ALA A 265 -29.54 8.92 4.89
N ASN A 266 -30.41 9.55 5.69
CA ASN A 266 -30.87 9.02 6.96
C ASN A 266 -32.15 8.22 6.75
N LEU A 267 -32.04 6.91 6.91
CA LEU A 267 -33.21 6.01 6.89
C LEU A 267 -33.73 5.80 8.32
N ARG A 268 -35.06 5.78 8.45
CA ARG A 268 -35.66 5.36 9.73
C ARG A 268 -35.44 3.87 9.91
N MET A 269 -35.27 3.46 11.16
CA MET A 269 -34.94 2.06 11.49
C MET A 269 -35.99 1.08 10.95
N ASP A 270 -37.26 1.51 10.92
CA ASP A 270 -38.36 0.71 10.41
C ASP A 270 -38.26 0.48 8.88
N ASP A 271 -37.72 1.46 8.16
CA ASP A 271 -37.56 1.41 6.71
C ASP A 271 -36.29 0.65 6.30
N LEU A 272 -35.27 0.60 7.18
CA LEU A 272 -34.00 -0.06 6.94
C LEU A 272 -34.18 -1.57 6.71
N MET A 273 -35.08 -2.19 7.45
CA MET A 273 -35.36 -3.63 7.32
C MET A 273 -35.83 -3.98 5.89
N TRP A 274 -36.66 -3.14 5.28
CA TRP A 274 -37.16 -3.35 3.91
C TRP A 274 -36.06 -3.16 2.84
N VAL A 275 -35.15 -2.21 3.05
CA VAL A 275 -34.04 -1.96 2.13
C VAL A 275 -33.01 -3.11 2.17
N LEU A 276 -32.75 -3.67 3.35
CA LEU A 276 -31.80 -4.79 3.50
C LEU A 276 -32.39 -6.11 2.99
N ASP A 277 -33.68 -6.35 3.22
CA ASP A 277 -34.35 -7.58 2.77
C ASP A 277 -34.48 -7.64 1.24
N GLY A 278 -34.72 -6.51 0.59
CA GLY A 278 -34.73 -6.38 -0.87
C GLY A 278 -33.35 -6.60 -1.53
N GLN A 279 -32.26 -6.38 -0.81
CA GLN A 279 -30.91 -6.68 -1.32
C GLN A 279 -30.54 -8.17 -1.22
N SER A 280 -31.12 -8.91 -0.26
CA SER A 280 -30.84 -10.35 -0.13
C SER A 280 -31.44 -11.15 -1.31
N GLU A 281 -32.56 -10.75 -1.88
CA GLU A 281 -33.15 -11.39 -3.07
C GLU A 281 -32.38 -11.07 -4.37
N SER A 282 -31.81 -9.88 -4.52
CA SER A 282 -31.03 -9.51 -5.71
C SER A 282 -29.62 -10.12 -5.72
N ALA A 283 -29.05 -10.42 -4.55
CA ALA A 283 -27.75 -11.06 -4.45
C ALA A 283 -27.77 -12.58 -4.73
N ILE A 284 -28.92 -13.23 -4.58
CA ILE A 284 -29.09 -14.66 -4.88
C ILE A 284 -29.35 -14.90 -6.38
N GLY A 285 -29.80 -13.87 -7.12
CA GLY A 285 -30.13 -13.97 -8.57
C GLY A 285 -28.92 -13.90 -9.52
N THR A 286 -27.69 -13.69 -9.04
CA THR A 286 -26.52 -13.48 -9.91
C THR A 286 -25.48 -14.61 -9.86
N GLN A 287 -25.84 -15.78 -9.33
CA GLN A 287 -24.99 -16.98 -9.45
C GLN A 287 -25.75 -18.11 -10.17
N HIS A 288 -25.98 -17.94 -11.47
CA HIS A 288 -26.11 -19.08 -12.40
C HIS A 288 -26.10 -18.50 -13.83
N TYR A 289 -24.92 -18.50 -14.45
CA TYR A 289 -24.62 -18.93 -15.83
C TYR A 289 -23.18 -18.56 -16.13
#